data_c748bfd2f95085201f1454d0f8acbf23
#
_entry.id   c748bfd2f95085201f1454d0f8acbf23
#
_cell.length_a   1.000
_cell.length_b   1.000
_cell.length_c   1.000
_cell.angle_alpha   90.00
_cell.angle_beta   90.00
_cell.angle_gamma   90.00
#
_symmetry.space_group_name_H-M   'P 1'
#
loop_
_entity.id
_entity.type
_entity.pdbx_description
1 polymer ?
#
loop_
_entity_poly.entity_id
_entity_poly.type
_entity_poly.pdbx_seq_one_letter_code
_entity_poly.pdbx_strand_id
1 'polypeptide(L)'
;LHWVDFNAALKEFHRVLVPNGVFTAIWNPRLIEVNPILLEIENHLKKLKPNLNRVSSGRSGITENLTEKLNDSIYFKDVIYVDGRHIIKMDQERYLGAWNSVNDLQVQLGQSLFREFIEFIKKKIEKIEIIEATYLTRSWTVRKK
;
A
#
# COMPACT_ATOMS: atom_id res chain seq x y z
N LEU A 1 -11.27 -0.37 0.26
CA LEU A 1 -11.83 0.62 -0.67
C LEU A 1 -11.27 0.51 -2.10
N HIS A 2 -10.01 0.15 -2.29
CA HIS A 2 -9.39 0.07 -3.63
C HIS A 2 -9.82 -1.16 -4.47
N TRP A 3 -10.60 -2.07 -3.92
CA TRP A 3 -11.13 -3.26 -4.60
C TRP A 3 -12.63 -3.17 -4.92
N VAL A 4 -13.28 -2.08 -4.54
CA VAL A 4 -14.74 -1.91 -4.67
C VAL A 4 -15.08 -0.57 -5.30
N ASP A 5 -16.31 -0.43 -5.82
CA ASP A 5 -16.81 0.88 -6.21
C ASP A 5 -16.88 1.80 -4.98
N PHE A 6 -16.24 2.95 -5.08
CA PHE A 6 -16.06 3.87 -3.96
C PHE A 6 -17.40 4.40 -3.44
N ASN A 7 -18.27 4.84 -4.32
CA ASN A 7 -19.55 5.45 -3.93
C ASN A 7 -20.52 4.40 -3.36
N ALA A 8 -20.56 3.22 -3.96
CA ALA A 8 -21.34 2.10 -3.44
C ALA A 8 -20.86 1.67 -2.05
N ALA A 9 -19.54 1.62 -1.84
CA ALA A 9 -18.96 1.30 -0.55
C ALA A 9 -19.30 2.35 0.52
N LEU A 10 -19.19 3.65 0.20
CA LEU A 10 -19.56 4.71 1.15
C LEU A 10 -21.04 4.66 1.52
N LYS A 11 -21.91 4.40 0.55
CA LYS A 11 -23.35 4.22 0.80
C LYS A 11 -23.60 3.06 1.77
N GLU A 12 -22.93 1.94 1.57
CA GLU A 12 -23.10 0.76 2.42
C GLU A 12 -22.52 0.97 3.82
N PHE A 13 -21.35 1.60 3.95
CA PHE A 13 -20.81 1.97 5.25
C PHE A 13 -21.72 2.91 6.01
N HIS A 14 -22.30 3.90 5.32
CA HIS A 14 -23.30 4.77 5.93
C HIS A 14 -24.53 4.00 6.40
N ARG A 15 -25.01 3.02 5.61
CA ARG A 15 -26.18 2.22 5.96
C ARG A 15 -25.98 1.41 7.25
N VAL A 16 -24.79 0.78 7.40
CA VAL A 16 -24.52 -0.14 8.53
C VAL A 16 -24.10 0.57 9.81
N LEU A 17 -23.58 1.78 9.72
CA LEU A 17 -23.17 2.55 10.89
C LEU A 17 -24.36 3.11 11.66
N VAL A 18 -24.28 3.10 12.99
CA VAL A 18 -25.22 3.80 13.87
C VAL A 18 -25.13 5.33 13.65
N PRO A 19 -26.13 6.12 14.07
CA PRO A 19 -26.04 7.60 14.04
C PRO A 19 -24.76 8.07 14.73
N ASN A 20 -24.06 9.04 14.11
CA ASN A 20 -22.74 9.54 14.54
C ASN A 20 -21.61 8.50 14.58
N GLY A 21 -21.85 7.28 14.09
CA GLY A 21 -20.80 6.25 13.94
C GLY A 21 -19.66 6.74 13.05
N VAL A 22 -18.47 6.19 13.25
CA VAL A 22 -17.29 6.54 12.47
C VAL A 22 -16.85 5.38 11.59
N PHE A 23 -16.27 5.72 10.44
CA PHE A 23 -15.60 4.82 9.53
C PHE A 23 -14.14 5.25 9.39
N THR A 24 -13.22 4.30 9.45
CA THR A 24 -11.79 4.57 9.27
C THR A 24 -11.22 3.71 8.14
N ALA A 25 -10.59 4.37 7.18
CA ALA A 25 -9.83 3.71 6.12
C ALA A 25 -8.33 3.83 6.41
N ILE A 26 -7.61 2.70 6.37
CA ILE A 26 -6.18 2.67 6.69
C ILE A 26 -5.43 2.00 5.54
N TRP A 27 -4.28 2.60 5.16
CA TRP A 27 -3.28 2.01 4.28
C TRP A 27 -1.91 2.08 4.93
N ASN A 28 -1.09 1.09 4.62
CA ASN A 28 0.27 1.00 5.13
C ASN A 28 1.28 0.79 3.99
N PRO A 29 1.45 1.78 3.09
CA PRO A 29 2.43 1.68 2.01
C PRO A 29 3.86 1.73 2.53
N ARG A 30 4.77 1.03 1.84
CA ARG A 30 6.20 1.19 2.06
C ARG A 30 6.65 2.59 1.63
N LEU A 31 7.46 3.24 2.46
CA LEU A 31 8.11 4.52 2.15
C LEU A 31 9.51 4.21 1.60
N ILE A 32 9.55 3.79 0.33
CA ILE A 32 10.77 3.26 -0.30
C ILE A 32 11.86 4.32 -0.48
N GLU A 33 11.49 5.57 -0.63
CA GLU A 33 12.40 6.68 -0.96
C GLU A 33 13.41 6.99 0.14
N VAL A 34 13.13 6.56 1.36
CA VAL A 34 14.02 6.78 2.51
C VAL A 34 15.06 5.67 2.69
N ASN A 35 15.00 4.62 1.87
CA ASN A 35 15.94 3.51 1.94
C ASN A 35 16.52 3.21 0.55
N PRO A 36 17.84 3.44 0.33
CA PRO A 36 18.48 3.27 -0.97
C PRO A 36 18.31 1.86 -1.56
N ILE A 37 18.37 0.82 -0.73
CA ILE A 37 18.24 -0.57 -1.18
C ILE A 37 16.81 -0.86 -1.66
N LEU A 38 15.81 -0.39 -0.92
CA LEU A 38 14.42 -0.55 -1.33
C LEU A 38 14.13 0.21 -2.62
N LEU A 39 14.74 1.39 -2.78
CA LEU A 39 14.63 2.18 -4.00
C LEU A 39 15.27 1.46 -5.19
N GLU A 40 16.46 0.86 -5.02
CA GLU A 40 17.10 0.05 -6.07
C GLU A 40 16.24 -1.15 -6.49
N ILE A 41 15.64 -1.85 -5.53
CA ILE A 41 14.74 -2.99 -5.80
C ILE A 41 13.52 -2.55 -6.60
N GLU A 42 12.87 -1.46 -6.22
CA GLU A 42 11.72 -0.93 -6.96
C GLU A 42 12.11 -0.39 -8.35
N ASN A 43 13.30 0.21 -8.49
CA ASN A 43 13.80 0.66 -9.79
C ASN A 43 14.12 -0.52 -10.71
N HIS A 44 14.65 -1.63 -10.16
CA HIS A 44 14.86 -2.85 -10.94
C HIS A 44 13.51 -3.44 -11.40
N LEU A 45 12.52 -3.50 -10.53
CA LEU A 45 11.17 -3.94 -10.87
C LEU A 45 10.56 -3.12 -12.02
N LYS A 46 10.70 -1.79 -11.99
CA LYS A 46 10.25 -0.90 -13.07
C LYS A 46 10.97 -1.15 -14.39
N LYS A 47 12.26 -1.53 -14.36
CA LYS A 47 13.02 -1.91 -15.57
C LYS A 47 12.53 -3.22 -16.16
N LEU A 48 12.22 -4.22 -15.31
CA LEU A 48 11.68 -5.51 -15.77
C LEU A 48 10.28 -5.37 -16.39
N LYS A 49 9.45 -4.51 -15.84
CA LYS A 49 8.08 -4.27 -16.32
C LYS A 49 7.71 -2.78 -16.21
N PRO A 50 8.02 -1.95 -17.24
CA PRO A 50 7.76 -0.51 -17.20
C PRO A 50 6.29 -0.14 -16.98
N ASN A 51 5.37 -0.93 -17.53
CA ASN A 51 3.92 -0.70 -17.44
C ASN A 51 3.25 -1.48 -16.29
N LEU A 52 3.99 -1.74 -15.20
CA LEU A 52 3.47 -2.45 -14.05
C LEU A 52 2.43 -1.60 -13.31
N ASN A 53 1.23 -2.14 -13.11
CA ASN A 53 0.17 -1.48 -12.34
C ASN A 53 0.20 -1.95 -10.88
N ARG A 54 0.67 -1.09 -9.97
CA ARG A 54 0.77 -1.37 -8.52
C ARG A 54 -0.51 -0.95 -7.79
N VAL A 55 -1.60 -1.66 -8.03
CA VAL A 55 -2.94 -1.33 -7.47
C VAL A 55 -2.96 -1.38 -5.94
N SER A 56 -2.19 -2.28 -5.33
CA SER A 56 -2.20 -2.53 -3.88
C SER A 56 -1.28 -1.62 -3.06
N SER A 57 -0.53 -0.72 -3.69
CA SER A 57 0.53 0.02 -2.99
C SER A 57 0.05 1.05 -1.97
N GLY A 58 -1.23 1.43 -1.97
CA GLY A 58 -1.75 2.51 -1.13
C GLY A 58 -1.14 3.88 -1.40
N ARG A 59 -0.42 4.04 -2.54
CA ARG A 59 0.29 5.26 -2.95
C ARG A 59 -0.25 5.85 -4.24
N SER A 60 -1.23 5.20 -4.86
CA SER A 60 -1.81 5.60 -6.14
C SER A 60 -3.33 5.55 -6.10
N GLY A 61 -3.94 6.19 -7.06
CA GLY A 61 -5.36 6.13 -7.30
C GLY A 61 -6.19 6.73 -6.17
N ILE A 62 -6.93 5.90 -5.45
CA ILE A 62 -7.93 6.37 -4.48
C ILE A 62 -7.34 7.21 -3.34
N THR A 63 -6.09 6.98 -2.95
CA THR A 63 -5.48 7.68 -1.80
C THR A 63 -4.93 9.06 -2.14
N GLU A 64 -4.82 9.42 -3.41
CA GLU A 64 -4.29 10.73 -3.83
C GLU A 64 -5.23 11.88 -3.47
N ASN A 65 -6.54 11.68 -3.69
CA ASN A 65 -7.56 12.70 -3.44
C ASN A 65 -8.63 12.20 -2.47
N LEU A 66 -8.24 11.33 -1.53
CA LEU A 66 -9.22 10.69 -0.63
C LEU A 66 -9.80 11.68 0.37
N THR A 67 -9.02 12.64 0.84
CA THR A 67 -9.51 13.70 1.75
C THR A 67 -10.62 14.51 1.10
N GLU A 68 -10.40 14.98 -0.13
CA GLU A 68 -11.37 15.73 -0.92
C GLU A 68 -12.62 14.88 -1.19
N LYS A 69 -12.45 13.66 -1.66
CA LYS A 69 -13.57 12.74 -1.94
C LYS A 69 -14.42 12.45 -0.71
N LEU A 70 -13.80 12.37 0.46
CA LEU A 70 -14.52 12.16 1.72
C LEU A 70 -15.22 13.42 2.20
N ASN A 71 -14.59 14.61 2.05
CA ASN A 71 -15.21 15.89 2.36
C ASN A 71 -16.44 16.16 1.48
N ASP A 72 -16.36 15.83 0.20
CA ASP A 72 -17.45 16.02 -0.77
C ASP A 72 -18.56 14.97 -0.64
N SER A 73 -18.37 13.96 0.22
CA SER A 73 -19.34 12.90 0.42
C SER A 73 -20.65 13.41 1.02
N ILE A 74 -21.78 13.00 0.45
CA ILE A 74 -23.10 13.24 1.05
C ILE A 74 -23.36 12.40 2.30
N TYR A 75 -22.58 11.35 2.53
CA TYR A 75 -22.76 10.36 3.58
C TYR A 75 -21.94 10.66 4.84
N PHE A 76 -20.79 11.34 4.69
CA PHE A 76 -19.81 11.54 5.78
C PHE A 76 -19.40 13.00 5.92
N LYS A 77 -18.89 13.33 7.10
CA LYS A 77 -18.36 14.63 7.49
C LYS A 77 -17.18 14.46 8.45
N ASP A 78 -16.60 15.58 8.88
CA ASP A 78 -15.54 15.62 9.90
C ASP A 78 -14.35 14.70 9.53
N VAL A 79 -13.74 14.95 8.36
CA VAL A 79 -12.59 14.15 7.89
C VAL A 79 -11.37 14.45 8.75
N ILE A 80 -10.83 13.42 9.40
CA ILE A 80 -9.57 13.46 10.11
C ILE A 80 -8.55 12.63 9.35
N TYR A 81 -7.48 13.24 8.87
CA TYR A 81 -6.35 12.56 8.29
C TYR A 81 -5.17 12.53 9.26
N VAL A 82 -4.60 11.35 9.44
CA VAL A 82 -3.38 11.15 10.24
C VAL A 82 -2.44 10.27 9.48
N ASP A 83 -1.16 10.58 9.50
CA ASP A 83 -0.12 9.66 9.05
C ASP A 83 1.01 9.51 10.07
N GLY A 84 1.75 8.41 9.94
CA GLY A 84 2.88 8.13 10.82
C GLY A 84 3.87 7.17 10.18
N ARG A 85 5.16 7.44 10.36
CA ARG A 85 6.23 6.56 9.90
C ARG A 85 6.56 5.54 10.98
N HIS A 86 6.84 4.31 10.55
CA HIS A 86 7.42 3.29 11.42
C HIS A 86 8.36 2.38 10.63
N ILE A 87 9.28 1.74 11.34
CA ILE A 87 10.27 0.84 10.75
C ILE A 87 9.96 -0.58 11.21
N ILE A 88 9.89 -1.49 10.25
CA ILE A 88 9.80 -2.93 10.53
C ILE A 88 11.16 -3.55 10.20
N LYS A 89 11.80 -4.13 11.21
CA LYS A 89 13.02 -4.91 11.05
C LYS A 89 12.67 -6.32 10.59
N MET A 90 13.30 -6.76 9.52
CA MET A 90 13.07 -8.07 8.92
C MET A 90 14.40 -8.75 8.67
N ASP A 91 14.49 -10.04 8.94
CA ASP A 91 15.53 -10.88 8.36
C ASP A 91 15.28 -11.08 6.85
N GLN A 92 16.22 -11.73 6.19
CA GLN A 92 16.14 -11.97 4.75
C GLN A 92 14.94 -12.84 4.35
N GLU A 93 14.66 -13.87 5.14
CA GLU A 93 13.55 -14.79 4.87
C GLU A 93 12.20 -14.07 4.91
N ARG A 94 11.95 -13.32 5.97
CA ARG A 94 10.72 -12.52 6.12
C ARG A 94 10.57 -11.47 5.03
N TYR A 95 11.67 -10.81 4.66
CA TYR A 95 11.66 -9.80 3.61
C TYR A 95 11.33 -10.40 2.24
N LEU A 96 11.93 -11.54 1.90
CA LEU A 96 11.62 -12.29 0.68
C LEU A 96 10.19 -12.84 0.71
N GLY A 97 9.74 -13.35 1.86
CA GLY A 97 8.36 -13.80 2.07
C GLY A 97 7.33 -12.69 1.80
N ALA A 98 7.63 -11.47 2.23
CA ALA A 98 6.78 -10.30 1.95
C ALA A 98 6.66 -10.01 0.45
N TRP A 99 7.72 -10.19 -0.35
CA TRP A 99 7.66 -10.08 -1.81
C TRP A 99 6.92 -11.26 -2.45
N ASN A 100 7.15 -12.47 -1.98
CA ASN A 100 6.49 -13.68 -2.47
C ASN A 100 4.97 -13.68 -2.18
N SER A 101 4.50 -12.90 -1.23
CA SER A 101 3.07 -12.78 -0.93
C SER A 101 2.30 -11.82 -1.85
N VAL A 102 3.00 -11.11 -2.75
CA VAL A 102 2.38 -10.08 -3.62
C VAL A 102 1.85 -10.73 -4.90
N ASN A 103 0.63 -11.24 -4.86
CA ASN A 103 0.01 -11.96 -5.98
C ASN A 103 -0.10 -11.13 -7.27
N ASP A 104 -0.42 -9.85 -7.19
CA ASP A 104 -0.55 -8.98 -8.37
C ASP A 104 0.79 -8.85 -9.13
N LEU A 105 1.92 -8.85 -8.44
CA LEU A 105 3.23 -8.90 -9.08
C LEU A 105 3.48 -10.21 -9.81
N GLN A 106 3.16 -11.34 -9.16
CA GLN A 106 3.35 -12.65 -9.76
C GLN A 106 2.55 -12.80 -11.05
N VAL A 107 1.28 -12.36 -11.03
CA VAL A 107 0.41 -12.39 -12.20
C VAL A 107 0.92 -11.48 -13.31
N GLN A 108 1.32 -10.26 -12.99
CA GLN A 108 1.75 -9.29 -13.99
C GLN A 108 3.13 -9.60 -14.59
N LEU A 109 4.08 -10.09 -13.80
CA LEU A 109 5.43 -10.46 -14.27
C LEU A 109 5.45 -11.83 -14.96
N GLY A 110 4.59 -12.74 -14.54
CA GLY A 110 4.70 -14.16 -14.89
C GLY A 110 5.87 -14.84 -14.19
N GLN A 111 5.93 -16.17 -14.25
CA GLN A 111 6.88 -16.99 -13.47
C GLN A 111 8.36 -16.64 -13.73
N SER A 112 8.72 -16.39 -14.98
CA SER A 112 10.13 -16.16 -15.35
C SER A 112 10.67 -14.86 -14.79
N LEU A 113 10.00 -13.72 -15.08
CA LEU A 113 10.44 -12.41 -14.61
C LEU A 113 10.27 -12.26 -13.08
N PHE A 114 9.27 -12.91 -12.50
CA PHE A 114 9.11 -12.89 -11.05
C PHE A 114 10.27 -13.63 -10.35
N ARG A 115 10.70 -14.77 -10.89
CA ARG A 115 11.88 -15.51 -10.37
C ARG A 115 13.15 -14.65 -10.51
N GLU A 116 13.38 -14.02 -11.65
CA GLU A 116 14.49 -13.11 -11.88
C GLU A 116 14.50 -11.97 -10.87
N PHE A 117 13.34 -11.39 -10.62
CA PHE A 117 13.17 -10.32 -9.63
C PHE A 117 13.50 -10.78 -8.20
N ILE A 118 13.04 -11.95 -7.79
CA ILE A 118 13.35 -12.51 -6.46
C ILE A 118 14.85 -12.81 -6.32
N GLU A 119 15.50 -13.36 -7.35
CA GLU A 119 16.95 -13.58 -7.32
C GLU A 119 17.74 -12.26 -7.26
N PHE A 120 17.29 -11.23 -7.94
CA PHE A 120 17.87 -9.89 -7.80
C PHE A 120 17.77 -9.40 -6.34
N ILE A 121 16.61 -9.53 -5.70
CA ILE A 121 16.43 -9.14 -4.30
C ILE A 121 17.38 -9.92 -3.39
N LYS A 122 17.44 -11.25 -3.52
CA LYS A 122 18.34 -12.10 -2.73
C LYS A 122 19.77 -11.61 -2.80
N LYS A 123 20.28 -11.36 -4.02
CA LYS A 123 21.64 -10.85 -4.23
C LYS A 123 21.85 -9.47 -3.59
N LYS A 124 20.85 -8.59 -3.63
CA LYS A 124 20.95 -7.24 -3.05
C LYS A 124 21.00 -7.25 -1.52
N ILE A 125 20.32 -8.19 -0.87
CA ILE A 125 20.25 -8.27 0.59
C ILE A 125 21.20 -9.32 1.18
N GLU A 126 21.98 -10.04 0.37
CA GLU A 126 22.82 -11.17 0.77
C GLU A 126 23.73 -10.87 1.97
N LYS A 127 24.26 -9.64 2.05
CA LYS A 127 25.16 -9.20 3.11
C LYS A 127 24.47 -8.39 4.21
N ILE A 128 23.15 -8.35 4.21
CA ILE A 128 22.36 -7.55 5.15
C ILE A 128 21.64 -8.51 6.09
N GLU A 129 22.05 -8.49 7.34
CA GLU A 129 21.44 -9.34 8.36
C GLU A 129 20.01 -8.88 8.69
N ILE A 130 19.80 -7.57 8.84
CA ILE A 130 18.51 -6.96 9.16
C ILE A 130 18.17 -5.89 8.13
N ILE A 131 17.06 -6.09 7.42
CA ILE A 131 16.49 -5.13 6.48
C ILE A 131 15.50 -4.24 7.24
N GLU A 132 15.76 -2.93 7.24
CA GLU A 132 14.84 -1.95 7.81
C GLU A 132 13.88 -1.44 6.74
N ALA A 133 12.64 -1.93 6.77
CA ALA A 133 11.59 -1.49 5.87
C ALA A 133 10.76 -0.37 6.52
N THR A 134 10.89 0.85 6.00
CA THR A 134 10.08 1.97 6.46
C THR A 134 8.71 1.96 5.79
N TYR A 135 7.68 2.15 6.60
CA TYR A 135 6.28 2.28 6.18
C TYR A 135 5.73 3.65 6.55
N LEU A 136 4.77 4.13 5.78
CA LEU A 136 3.97 5.29 6.09
C LEU A 136 2.52 4.86 6.27
N THR A 137 2.11 4.62 7.51
CA THR A 137 0.69 4.36 7.78
C THR A 137 -0.09 5.65 7.57
N ARG A 138 -1.15 5.56 6.79
CA ARG A 138 -2.06 6.67 6.48
C ARG A 138 -3.47 6.27 6.86
N SER A 139 -4.18 7.15 7.57
CA SER A 139 -5.52 6.87 8.10
C SER A 139 -6.44 8.04 7.83
N TRP A 140 -7.65 7.76 7.35
CA TRP A 140 -8.74 8.72 7.19
C TRP A 140 -9.92 8.24 8.02
N THR A 141 -10.31 9.04 8.99
CA THR A 141 -11.50 8.79 9.82
C THR A 141 -12.57 9.82 9.49
N VAL A 142 -13.80 9.36 9.30
CA VAL A 142 -14.95 10.22 8.98
C VAL A 142 -16.14 9.80 9.83
N ARG A 143 -17.01 10.77 10.13
CA ARG A 143 -18.24 10.58 10.88
C ARG A 143 -19.46 10.48 9.95
N LYS A 144 -20.36 9.58 10.25
CA LYS A 144 -21.67 9.50 9.59
C LYS A 144 -22.45 10.82 9.75
N LYS A 145 -22.98 11.36 8.65
CA LYS A 145 -23.95 12.48 8.66
C LYS A 145 -25.30 12.06 9.19
#